data_3b9c77402acd1f06555af6723d2ab3fd
#
_entry.id   3b9c77402acd1f06555af6723d2ab3fd
#
_cell.length_a   1.000
_cell.length_b   1.000
_cell.length_c   1.000
_cell.angle_alpha   90.00
_cell.angle_beta   90.00
_cell.angle_gamma   90.00
#
_symmetry.space_group_name_H-M   'P 1'
#
loop_
_entity.id
_entity.type
_entity.pdbx_description
1 polymer ?
#
loop_
_entity_poly.entity_id
_entity_poly.type
_entity_poly.pdbx_seq_one_letter_code
_entity_poly.pdbx_strand_id
1 'polypeptide(L)'
;MNRIGMEELEKVINQELGDYIKETTSTMREVVEEVTDSAVDTLKLLSPRKTGKYARGWKSKSTSDSPTGLTKTIHNRTPGLTHLLENGHAKQNGGRVEGQKHIEIVEKTAVKSLEDKLKQKL
;
A
#
# COMPACT_ATOMS: atom_id res chain seq x y z
N MET A 1 -24.84 -23.84 39.38
CA MET A 1 -24.73 -22.87 38.31
C MET A 1 -23.61 -21.91 38.66
N ASN A 2 -22.60 -21.89 37.82
CA ASN A 2 -21.50 -20.98 38.07
C ASN A 2 -21.88 -19.56 37.64
N ARG A 3 -21.77 -18.65 38.59
CA ARG A 3 -21.97 -17.23 38.32
C ARG A 3 -20.60 -16.58 38.09
N ILE A 4 -20.45 -15.91 37.02
CA ILE A 4 -19.26 -15.10 36.75
C ILE A 4 -19.48 -13.77 37.49
N GLY A 5 -18.54 -13.39 38.35
CA GLY A 5 -18.56 -12.08 39.01
C GLY A 5 -18.32 -10.97 37.99
N MET A 6 -18.67 -9.74 38.35
CA MET A 6 -18.49 -8.56 37.48
C MET A 6 -17.04 -8.40 37.01
N GLU A 7 -16.08 -8.62 37.91
CA GLU A 7 -14.65 -8.52 37.59
C GLU A 7 -14.22 -9.60 36.59
N GLU A 8 -14.72 -10.82 36.73
CA GLU A 8 -14.41 -11.92 35.85
C GLU A 8 -15.02 -11.71 34.48
N LEU A 9 -16.26 -11.21 34.40
CA LEU A 9 -16.93 -10.88 33.18
C LEU A 9 -16.16 -9.78 32.42
N GLU A 10 -15.72 -8.74 33.13
CA GLU A 10 -14.93 -7.66 32.57
C GLU A 10 -13.62 -8.18 31.97
N LYS A 11 -12.92 -9.09 32.66
CA LYS A 11 -11.71 -9.73 32.16
C LYS A 11 -11.96 -10.51 30.86
N VAL A 12 -13.03 -11.29 30.81
CA VAL A 12 -13.40 -12.08 29.65
C VAL A 12 -13.71 -11.16 28.47
N ILE A 13 -14.48 -10.11 28.67
CA ILE A 13 -14.82 -9.15 27.64
C ILE A 13 -13.56 -8.46 27.13
N ASN A 14 -12.69 -8.00 28.01
CA ASN A 14 -11.44 -7.34 27.63
C ASN A 14 -10.51 -8.26 26.86
N GLN A 15 -10.43 -9.54 27.24
CA GLN A 15 -9.64 -10.51 26.51
C GLN A 15 -10.18 -10.77 25.11
N GLU A 16 -11.51 -10.96 25.01
CA GLU A 16 -12.16 -11.18 23.70
C GLU A 16 -11.98 -9.98 22.76
N LEU A 17 -12.13 -8.77 23.29
CA LEU A 17 -11.89 -7.54 22.53
C LEU A 17 -10.44 -7.42 22.09
N GLY A 18 -9.50 -7.74 23.00
CA GLY A 18 -8.07 -7.72 22.70
C GLY A 18 -7.72 -8.71 21.59
N ASP A 19 -8.23 -9.93 21.65
CA ASP A 19 -8.02 -10.96 20.65
C ASP A 19 -8.62 -10.54 19.31
N TYR A 20 -9.81 -9.96 19.31
CA TYR A 20 -10.47 -9.47 18.09
C TYR A 20 -9.67 -8.34 17.42
N ILE A 21 -9.19 -7.37 18.20
CA ILE A 21 -8.38 -6.26 17.69
C ILE A 21 -7.08 -6.79 17.09
N LYS A 22 -6.42 -7.72 17.78
CA LYS A 22 -5.18 -8.32 17.32
C LYS A 22 -5.37 -9.06 15.99
N GLU A 23 -6.40 -9.86 15.89
CA GLU A 23 -6.73 -10.61 14.68
C GLU A 23 -7.08 -9.66 13.52
N THR A 24 -7.91 -8.66 13.77
CA THR A 24 -8.30 -7.66 12.77
C THR A 24 -7.08 -6.88 12.27
N THR A 25 -6.21 -6.45 13.18
CA THR A 25 -4.97 -5.73 12.83
C THR A 25 -4.05 -6.59 11.98
N SER A 26 -3.89 -7.86 12.34
CA SER A 26 -3.08 -8.81 11.57
C SER A 26 -3.61 -8.97 10.14
N THR A 27 -4.93 -9.12 10.00
CA THR A 27 -5.56 -9.23 8.68
C THR A 27 -5.37 -7.96 7.84
N MET A 28 -5.52 -6.80 8.45
CA MET A 28 -5.30 -5.52 7.77
C MET A 28 -3.85 -5.38 7.29
N ARG A 29 -2.88 -5.79 8.11
CA ARG A 29 -1.46 -5.78 7.74
C ARG A 29 -1.19 -6.67 6.53
N GLU A 30 -1.72 -7.87 6.52
CA GLU A 30 -1.57 -8.80 5.39
C GLU A 30 -2.11 -8.18 4.10
N VAL A 31 -3.28 -7.55 4.17
CA VAL A 31 -3.89 -6.92 3.00
C VAL A 31 -3.04 -5.74 2.50
N VAL A 32 -2.55 -4.89 3.41
CA VAL A 32 -1.70 -3.76 3.03
C VAL A 32 -0.42 -4.24 2.35
N GLU A 33 0.23 -5.27 2.89
CA GLU A 33 1.44 -5.82 2.29
C GLU A 33 1.17 -6.45 0.92
N GLU A 34 0.11 -7.21 0.80
CA GLU A 34 -0.29 -7.84 -0.46
C GLU A 34 -0.58 -6.79 -1.55
N VAL A 35 -1.37 -5.76 -1.22
CA VAL A 35 -1.70 -4.69 -2.15
C VAL A 35 -0.47 -3.88 -2.53
N THR A 36 0.42 -3.60 -1.57
CA THR A 36 1.66 -2.87 -1.81
C THR A 36 2.58 -3.65 -2.75
N ASP A 37 2.79 -4.94 -2.51
CA ASP A 37 3.65 -5.77 -3.35
C ASP A 37 3.09 -5.88 -4.77
N SER A 38 1.78 -6.05 -4.90
CA SER A 38 1.10 -6.08 -6.19
C SER A 38 1.24 -4.74 -6.93
N ALA A 39 1.12 -3.63 -6.22
CA ALA A 39 1.29 -2.29 -6.79
C ALA A 39 2.71 -2.08 -7.30
N VAL A 40 3.72 -2.49 -6.54
CA VAL A 40 5.13 -2.41 -6.95
C VAL A 40 5.36 -3.22 -8.23
N ASP A 41 4.86 -4.45 -8.27
CA ASP A 41 5.00 -5.31 -9.45
C ASP A 41 4.32 -4.70 -10.67
N THR A 42 3.13 -4.13 -10.50
CA THR A 42 2.40 -3.48 -11.59
C THR A 42 3.12 -2.23 -12.08
N LEU A 43 3.68 -1.43 -11.17
CA LEU A 43 4.50 -0.27 -11.55
C LEU A 43 5.71 -0.69 -12.38
N LYS A 44 6.37 -1.78 -12.03
CA LYS A 44 7.47 -2.32 -12.83
C LYS A 44 7.03 -2.71 -14.24
N LEU A 45 5.82 -3.25 -14.39
CA LEU A 45 5.28 -3.65 -15.67
C LEU A 45 4.85 -2.46 -16.52
N LEU A 46 4.21 -1.45 -15.93
CA LEU A 46 3.62 -0.31 -16.65
C LEU A 46 4.58 0.86 -16.86
N SER A 47 5.70 0.89 -16.15
CA SER A 47 6.65 2.00 -16.26
C SER A 47 7.34 2.03 -17.62
N PRO A 48 7.67 3.22 -18.15
CA PRO A 48 8.43 3.34 -19.40
C PRO A 48 9.74 2.57 -19.33
N ARG A 49 10.08 1.84 -20.40
CA ARG A 49 11.19 0.87 -20.41
C ARG A 49 12.27 1.19 -21.43
N LYS A 50 12.77 2.40 -21.44
CA LYS A 50 13.87 2.73 -22.37
C LYS A 50 15.11 1.86 -22.11
N THR A 51 15.53 1.74 -20.83
CA THR A 51 16.64 0.88 -20.42
C THR A 51 16.22 -0.18 -19.40
N GLY A 52 15.00 -0.08 -18.89
CA GLY A 52 14.50 -0.91 -17.80
C GLY A 52 14.97 -0.50 -16.42
N LYS A 53 15.94 0.40 -16.30
CA LYS A 53 16.49 0.84 -15.01
C LYS A 53 15.44 1.52 -14.14
N TYR A 54 14.64 2.41 -14.71
CA TYR A 54 13.57 3.09 -14.00
C TYR A 54 12.52 2.08 -13.49
N ALA A 55 12.07 1.19 -14.37
CA ALA A 55 11.07 0.19 -14.00
C ALA A 55 11.55 -0.71 -12.85
N ARG A 56 12.81 -1.12 -12.88
CA ARG A 56 13.40 -1.96 -11.82
C ARG A 56 13.64 -1.20 -10.52
N GLY A 57 13.58 0.14 -10.55
CA GLY A 57 13.82 0.97 -9.38
C GLY A 57 12.67 1.09 -8.39
N TRP A 58 11.50 0.53 -8.70
CA TRP A 58 10.35 0.58 -7.81
C TRP A 58 10.54 -0.34 -6.60
N LYS A 59 10.30 0.20 -5.42
CA LYS A 59 10.43 -0.50 -4.14
C LYS A 59 9.39 0.02 -3.15
N SER A 60 9.16 -0.76 -2.11
CA SER A 60 8.35 -0.31 -0.97
C SER A 60 9.15 -0.41 0.31
N LYS A 61 8.77 0.40 1.28
CA LYS A 61 9.31 0.31 2.64
C LYS A 61 8.23 0.64 3.65
N SER A 62 8.36 0.09 4.86
CA SER A 62 7.51 0.48 5.98
C SER A 62 8.02 1.80 6.54
N THR A 63 7.21 2.85 6.46
CA THR A 63 7.54 4.16 7.01
C THR A 63 6.99 4.35 8.41
N SER A 64 5.97 3.59 8.78
CA SER A 64 5.43 3.54 10.12
C SER A 64 4.91 2.14 10.36
N ASP A 65 5.34 1.52 11.46
CA ASP A 65 4.91 0.20 11.86
C ASP A 65 4.72 0.18 13.36
N SER A 66 3.47 0.11 13.79
CA SER A 66 3.08 0.07 15.19
C SER A 66 2.00 -0.99 15.39
N PRO A 67 1.70 -1.37 16.65
CA PRO A 67 0.61 -2.32 16.90
C PRO A 67 -0.75 -1.86 16.36
N THR A 68 -0.93 -0.55 16.16
CA THR A 68 -2.20 0.04 15.74
C THR A 68 -2.23 0.45 14.27
N GLY A 69 -1.12 0.32 13.54
CA GLY A 69 -1.12 0.72 12.13
C GLY A 69 0.15 0.39 11.39
N LEU A 70 0.02 0.29 10.09
CA LEU A 70 1.12 0.05 9.17
C LEU A 70 1.00 1.01 8.00
N THR A 71 2.06 1.77 7.75
CA THR A 71 2.15 2.63 6.57
C THR A 71 3.28 2.14 5.69
N LYS A 72 2.95 1.83 4.44
CA LYS A 72 3.91 1.46 3.41
C LYS A 72 4.08 2.61 2.43
N THR A 73 5.31 2.91 2.08
CA THR A 73 5.61 3.92 1.06
C THR A 73 6.23 3.24 -0.14
N ILE A 74 5.66 3.49 -1.31
CA ILE A 74 6.21 3.02 -2.59
C ILE A 74 7.05 4.15 -3.16
N HIS A 75 8.28 3.87 -3.52
CA HIS A 75 9.21 4.87 -4.04
C HIS A 75 10.06 4.28 -5.17
N ASN A 76 10.62 5.17 -5.98
CA ASN A 76 11.53 4.79 -7.05
C ASN A 76 12.96 5.23 -6.70
N ARG A 77 13.94 4.44 -7.11
CA ARG A 77 15.35 4.73 -6.92
C ARG A 77 15.79 6.04 -7.57
N THR A 78 15.06 6.47 -8.62
CA THR A 78 15.34 7.70 -9.35
C THR A 78 14.14 8.64 -9.28
N PRO A 79 13.85 9.25 -8.10
CA PRO A 79 12.64 10.05 -7.90
C PRO A 79 12.56 11.26 -8.82
N GLY A 80 13.68 11.81 -9.27
CA GLY A 80 13.69 12.94 -10.20
C GLY A 80 13.11 12.63 -11.56
N LEU A 81 13.06 11.36 -11.97
CA LEU A 81 12.47 10.96 -13.25
C LEU A 81 10.97 10.72 -13.17
N THR A 82 10.45 10.46 -11.96
CA THR A 82 9.08 10.02 -11.78
C THR A 82 8.05 11.00 -12.34
N HIS A 83 8.17 12.27 -11.99
CA HIS A 83 7.26 13.31 -12.50
C HIS A 83 7.38 13.53 -13.99
N LEU A 84 8.61 13.52 -14.50
CA LEU A 84 8.87 13.74 -15.92
C LEU A 84 8.26 12.63 -16.78
N LEU A 85 8.39 11.39 -16.34
CA LEU A 85 7.87 10.23 -17.06
C LEU A 85 6.36 10.10 -16.96
N GLU A 86 5.78 10.45 -15.80
CA GLU A 86 4.34 10.41 -15.60
C GLU A 86 3.61 11.51 -16.39
N ASN A 87 4.10 12.74 -16.30
CA ASN A 87 3.41 13.93 -16.81
C ASN A 87 4.01 14.51 -18.09
N GLY A 88 5.18 14.03 -18.49
CA GLY A 88 5.91 14.64 -19.58
C GLY A 88 6.68 15.89 -19.16
N HIS A 89 7.40 16.48 -20.05
CA HIS A 89 8.19 17.68 -19.78
C HIS A 89 8.47 18.48 -21.06
N ALA A 90 8.79 19.77 -20.89
CA ALA A 90 9.16 20.63 -22.00
C ALA A 90 10.57 20.29 -22.49
N LYS A 91 10.75 20.29 -23.83
CA LYS A 91 12.05 20.12 -24.45
C LYS A 91 12.85 21.40 -24.43
N GLN A 92 14.15 21.32 -24.34
CA GLN A 92 15.06 22.46 -24.32
C GLN A 92 14.92 23.34 -25.57
N ASN A 93 14.69 22.73 -26.73
CA ASN A 93 14.62 23.40 -28.04
C ASN A 93 13.18 23.65 -28.51
N GLY A 94 12.23 23.70 -27.59
CA GLY A 94 10.81 23.83 -27.90
C GLY A 94 10.11 22.49 -28.03
N GLY A 95 8.78 22.51 -27.91
CA GLY A 95 7.97 21.30 -27.91
C GLY A 95 7.92 20.64 -26.55
N ARG A 96 7.28 19.48 -26.49
CA ARG A 96 7.04 18.76 -25.26
C ARG A 96 7.25 17.25 -25.46
N VAL A 97 7.85 16.59 -24.48
CA VAL A 97 7.86 15.12 -24.39
C VAL A 97 6.60 14.70 -23.67
N GLU A 98 5.78 13.87 -24.28
CA GLU A 98 4.56 13.37 -23.67
C GLU A 98 4.88 12.42 -22.52
N GLY A 99 4.07 12.50 -21.47
CA GLY A 99 4.15 11.58 -20.36
C GLY A 99 3.48 10.24 -20.67
N GLN A 100 3.86 9.24 -19.91
CA GLN A 100 3.21 7.93 -19.92
C GLN A 100 2.68 7.69 -18.53
N LYS A 101 1.35 7.75 -18.39
CA LYS A 101 0.70 7.52 -17.09
C LYS A 101 0.94 6.08 -16.64
N HIS A 102 1.45 5.93 -15.46
CA HIS A 102 1.66 4.62 -14.81
C HIS A 102 1.37 4.70 -13.32
N ILE A 103 1.76 5.79 -12.67
CA ILE A 103 1.54 5.99 -11.23
C ILE A 103 0.06 6.17 -10.91
N GLU A 104 -0.62 7.06 -11.62
CA GLU A 104 -2.05 7.32 -11.42
C GLU A 104 -2.89 6.06 -11.61
N ILE A 105 -2.59 5.27 -12.64
CA ILE A 105 -3.30 4.03 -12.94
C ILE A 105 -3.13 3.04 -11.80
N VAL A 106 -1.91 2.84 -11.35
CA VAL A 106 -1.59 1.89 -10.27
C VAL A 106 -2.18 2.36 -8.94
N GLU A 107 -2.12 3.66 -8.65
CA GLU A 107 -2.70 4.24 -7.44
C GLU A 107 -4.21 3.93 -7.35
N LYS A 108 -4.95 4.20 -8.40
CA LYS A 108 -6.40 3.94 -8.45
C LYS A 108 -6.70 2.46 -8.27
N THR A 109 -5.96 1.60 -8.94
CA THR A 109 -6.14 0.16 -8.86
C THR A 109 -5.80 -0.35 -7.46
N ALA A 110 -4.72 0.14 -6.86
CA ALA A 110 -4.30 -0.26 -5.52
C ALA A 110 -5.33 0.14 -4.46
N VAL A 111 -5.85 1.37 -4.51
CA VAL A 111 -6.87 1.85 -3.57
C VAL A 111 -8.12 0.99 -3.65
N LYS A 112 -8.58 0.71 -4.86
CA LYS A 112 -9.76 -0.15 -5.06
C LYS A 112 -9.52 -1.57 -4.55
N SER A 113 -8.37 -2.15 -4.86
CA SER A 113 -7.99 -3.48 -4.41
C SER A 113 -7.93 -3.55 -2.88
N LEU A 114 -7.37 -2.52 -2.25
CA LEU A 114 -7.30 -2.43 -0.78
C LEU A 114 -8.71 -2.43 -0.17
N GLU A 115 -9.59 -1.58 -0.67
CA GLU A 115 -10.97 -1.50 -0.18
C GLU A 115 -11.71 -2.83 -0.36
N ASP A 116 -11.61 -3.43 -1.54
CA ASP A 116 -12.32 -4.67 -1.84
C ASP A 116 -11.82 -5.83 -0.97
N LYS A 117 -10.51 -5.95 -0.78
CA LYS A 117 -9.92 -7.00 0.04
C LYS A 117 -10.24 -6.83 1.52
N LEU A 118 -10.24 -5.60 2.02
CA LEU A 118 -10.65 -5.33 3.39
C LEU A 118 -12.11 -5.69 3.62
N LYS A 119 -13.00 -5.34 2.70
CA LYS A 119 -14.43 -5.69 2.78
C LYS A 119 -14.65 -7.20 2.78
N GLN A 120 -13.87 -7.95 2.02
CA GLN A 120 -13.99 -9.40 1.95
C GLN A 120 -13.48 -10.09 3.22
N LYS A 121 -12.43 -9.58 3.83
CA LYS A 121 -11.75 -10.22 4.96
C LYS A 121 -12.19 -9.71 6.34
N LEU A 122 -12.82 -8.58 6.37
CA LEU A 122 -13.39 -7.99 7.59
C LEU A 122 -14.91 -7.98 7.54
#